data_7f4d3c4d53c3e9ecc2105dbdabdf0ca2
#
_entry.id   7f4d3c4d53c3e9ecc2105dbdabdf0ca2
#
_cell.length_a   1.000
_cell.length_b   1.000
_cell.length_c   1.000
_cell.angle_alpha   90.00
_cell.angle_beta   90.00
_cell.angle_gamma   90.00
#
_symmetry.space_group_name_H-M   'P 1'
#
loop_
_entity.id
_entity.type
_entity.pdbx_description
1 polymer ?
#
loop_
_entity_poly.entity_id
_entity_poly.type
_entity_poly.pdbx_seq_one_letter_code
_entity_poly.pdbx_strand_id
1 'polypeptide(L)'
;RPQRVWDAERDFVLGCNAPVHRGSYQLAEEADEAYESARQAIADFVGADRDEIACTKNATEALNEVAYALSDERAGDLYVGEGDTVVITELEHHANLVPWQELCARTGATLKWYSMTEDGRIDLDSLELDESVKVVAFTHQSNVTGAVADVDELVRRARAVDAMVVLDACQSVPHMPVDVRELDVDFLAFSGHKMLGPTGIGVLWAKNATLNAMPPFLTGGSMIEVVKMDST
;
A
#
# COMPACT_ATOMS: atom_id res chain seq x y z
N ARG A 1 13.85 -16.58 10.31
CA ARG A 1 12.45 -16.54 10.78
C ARG A 1 12.30 -17.27 12.10
N PRO A 2 11.45 -16.77 13.03
CA PRO A 2 11.14 -17.49 14.25
C PRO A 2 10.49 -18.84 13.99
N GLN A 3 10.77 -19.84 14.86
CA GLN A 3 10.21 -21.18 14.74
C GLN A 3 8.68 -21.17 14.70
N ARG A 4 8.05 -20.35 15.54
CA ARG A 4 6.59 -20.21 15.59
C ARG A 4 5.93 -19.81 14.25
N VAL A 5 6.65 -19.06 13.39
CA VAL A 5 6.15 -18.68 12.05
C VAL A 5 6.12 -19.90 11.14
N TRP A 6 7.18 -20.73 11.17
CA TRP A 6 7.22 -21.98 10.43
C TRP A 6 6.18 -23.00 10.94
N ASP A 7 5.99 -23.06 12.24
CA ASP A 7 5.01 -23.97 12.84
C ASP A 7 3.59 -23.57 12.42
N ALA A 8 3.24 -22.29 12.45
CA ALA A 8 1.94 -21.80 12.00
C ALA A 8 1.66 -22.09 10.52
N GLU A 9 2.65 -21.87 9.64
CA GLU A 9 2.54 -22.18 8.21
C GLU A 9 2.34 -23.69 7.98
N ARG A 10 3.16 -24.53 8.65
CA ARG A 10 3.05 -25.98 8.59
C ARG A 10 1.68 -26.46 9.09
N ASP A 11 1.23 -25.95 10.23
CA ASP A 11 0.00 -26.39 10.87
C ASP A 11 -1.23 -26.03 10.03
N PHE A 12 -1.22 -24.84 9.39
CA PHE A 12 -2.25 -24.46 8.43
C PHE A 12 -2.25 -25.41 7.20
N VAL A 13 -1.09 -25.61 6.58
CA VAL A 13 -0.98 -26.45 5.36
C VAL A 13 -1.38 -27.90 5.62
N LEU A 14 -1.07 -28.45 6.78
CA LEU A 14 -1.37 -29.84 7.13
C LEU A 14 -2.77 -30.03 7.76
N GLY A 15 -3.33 -28.97 8.37
CA GLY A 15 -4.56 -29.06 9.16
C GLY A 15 -5.82 -28.57 8.44
N CYS A 16 -5.80 -27.33 7.95
CA CYS A 16 -7.00 -26.67 7.42
C CYS A 16 -6.77 -25.95 6.07
N ASN A 17 -5.87 -26.47 5.22
CA ASN A 17 -5.62 -25.90 3.91
C ASN A 17 -6.84 -26.07 2.99
N ALA A 18 -7.71 -25.07 2.97
CA ALA A 18 -8.91 -25.01 2.17
C ALA A 18 -9.04 -23.65 1.46
N PRO A 19 -9.85 -23.53 0.40
CA PRO A 19 -10.09 -22.24 -0.27
C PRO A 19 -10.80 -21.25 0.66
N VAL A 20 -10.15 -20.13 0.91
CA VAL A 20 -10.71 -19.01 1.70
C VAL A 20 -11.88 -18.37 0.93
N HIS A 21 -13.00 -18.10 1.62
CA HIS A 21 -14.24 -17.49 1.12
C HIS A 21 -14.91 -18.23 -0.06
N ARG A 22 -14.65 -19.55 -0.20
CA ARG A 22 -15.16 -20.37 -1.33
C ARG A 22 -15.79 -21.68 -0.94
N GLY A 23 -16.06 -21.91 0.33
CA GLY A 23 -16.65 -23.15 0.81
C GLY A 23 -17.52 -22.92 2.04
N SER A 24 -18.50 -23.83 2.23
CA SER A 24 -19.38 -23.85 3.41
C SER A 24 -19.23 -25.17 4.18
N TYR A 25 -18.04 -25.75 4.18
CA TYR A 25 -17.70 -26.94 4.94
C TYR A 25 -16.64 -26.61 6.00
N GLN A 26 -16.54 -27.41 7.04
CA GLN A 26 -15.76 -27.13 8.24
C GLN A 26 -14.32 -26.64 7.95
N LEU A 27 -13.58 -27.32 7.06
CA LEU A 27 -12.20 -26.92 6.75
C LEU A 27 -12.12 -25.54 6.07
N ALA A 28 -13.13 -25.16 5.26
CA ALA A 28 -13.18 -23.85 4.66
C ALA A 28 -13.50 -22.77 5.70
N GLU A 29 -14.41 -23.04 6.63
CA GLU A 29 -14.73 -22.13 7.74
C GLU A 29 -13.51 -21.91 8.64
N GLU A 30 -12.75 -22.96 8.96
CA GLU A 30 -11.49 -22.86 9.72
C GLU A 30 -10.42 -22.04 8.96
N ALA A 31 -10.32 -22.20 7.64
CA ALA A 31 -9.41 -21.40 6.81
C ALA A 31 -9.83 -19.94 6.73
N ASP A 32 -11.13 -19.65 6.62
CA ASP A 32 -11.69 -18.31 6.64
C ASP A 32 -11.42 -17.61 7.98
N GLU A 33 -11.65 -18.31 9.10
CA GLU A 33 -11.37 -17.79 10.44
C GLU A 33 -9.87 -17.48 10.62
N ALA A 34 -8.99 -18.36 10.17
CA ALA A 34 -7.55 -18.15 10.23
C ALA A 34 -7.10 -16.92 9.41
N TYR A 35 -7.66 -16.77 8.19
CA TYR A 35 -7.36 -15.64 7.31
C TYR A 35 -7.87 -14.31 7.89
N GLU A 36 -9.12 -14.25 8.30
CA GLU A 36 -9.74 -13.04 8.85
C GLU A 36 -9.14 -12.64 10.21
N SER A 37 -8.75 -13.61 11.04
CA SER A 37 -8.02 -13.36 12.28
C SER A 37 -6.63 -12.76 12.00
N ALA A 38 -5.93 -13.22 10.97
CA ALA A 38 -4.65 -12.65 10.55
C ALA A 38 -4.82 -11.21 10.04
N ARG A 39 -5.86 -10.92 9.24
CA ARG A 39 -6.18 -9.55 8.81
C ARG A 39 -6.48 -8.64 10.00
N GLN A 40 -7.25 -9.13 10.98
CA GLN A 40 -7.53 -8.37 12.21
C GLN A 40 -6.24 -8.09 13.01
N ALA A 41 -5.36 -9.07 13.16
CA ALA A 41 -4.09 -8.88 13.86
C ALA A 41 -3.18 -7.85 13.15
N ILE A 42 -3.19 -7.83 11.81
CA ILE A 42 -2.47 -6.81 11.03
C ILE A 42 -3.11 -5.43 11.24
N ALA A 43 -4.43 -5.33 11.20
CA ALA A 43 -5.17 -4.09 11.43
C ALA A 43 -4.85 -3.52 12.82
N ASP A 44 -4.98 -4.33 13.87
CA ASP A 44 -4.66 -3.94 15.25
C ASP A 44 -3.21 -3.46 15.39
N PHE A 45 -2.28 -4.07 14.64
CA PHE A 45 -0.86 -3.74 14.71
C PHE A 45 -0.52 -2.36 14.12
N VAL A 46 -1.30 -1.87 13.16
CA VAL A 46 -1.10 -0.57 12.50
C VAL A 46 -2.18 0.47 12.83
N GLY A 47 -3.07 0.18 13.78
CA GLY A 47 -4.13 1.10 14.20
C GLY A 47 -5.28 1.24 13.17
N ALA A 48 -5.54 0.20 12.38
CA ALA A 48 -6.54 0.19 11.30
C ALA A 48 -7.79 -0.62 11.67
N ASP A 49 -8.83 -0.52 10.86
CA ASP A 49 -9.93 -1.48 10.82
C ASP A 49 -9.59 -2.64 9.88
N ARG A 50 -10.07 -3.86 10.18
CA ARG A 50 -9.79 -5.05 9.37
C ARG A 50 -10.15 -4.88 7.90
N ASP A 51 -11.26 -4.20 7.61
CA ASP A 51 -11.77 -4.01 6.25
C ASP A 51 -10.96 -2.96 5.44
N GLU A 52 -9.99 -2.31 6.08
CA GLU A 52 -9.01 -1.41 5.47
C GLU A 52 -7.70 -2.13 5.10
N ILE A 53 -7.60 -3.44 5.36
CA ILE A 53 -6.42 -4.26 5.07
C ILE A 53 -6.67 -5.10 3.82
N ALA A 54 -5.91 -4.86 2.77
CA ALA A 54 -5.81 -5.71 1.60
C ALA A 54 -4.50 -6.51 1.65
N CYS A 55 -4.62 -7.85 1.51
CA CYS A 55 -3.46 -8.72 1.45
C CYS A 55 -2.90 -8.76 0.03
N THR A 56 -1.60 -8.50 -0.10
CA THR A 56 -0.84 -8.55 -1.36
C THR A 56 0.32 -9.53 -1.23
N LYS A 57 1.09 -9.76 -2.30
CA LYS A 57 2.29 -10.62 -2.24
C LYS A 57 3.49 -9.93 -1.58
N ASN A 58 3.52 -8.61 -1.61
CA ASN A 58 4.55 -7.75 -1.01
C ASN A 58 4.17 -6.27 -1.23
N ALA A 59 4.93 -5.34 -0.66
CA ALA A 59 4.73 -3.91 -0.86
C ALA A 59 4.89 -3.47 -2.33
N THR A 60 5.70 -4.16 -3.14
CA THR A 60 5.82 -3.86 -4.57
C THR A 60 4.49 -4.07 -5.28
N GLU A 61 3.78 -5.18 -5.02
CA GLU A 61 2.43 -5.39 -5.55
C GLU A 61 1.46 -4.35 -5.02
N ALA A 62 1.48 -4.06 -3.71
CA ALA A 62 0.61 -3.05 -3.09
C ALA A 62 0.76 -1.66 -3.74
N LEU A 63 2.00 -1.20 -3.93
CA LEU A 63 2.28 0.11 -4.56
C LEU A 63 1.93 0.12 -6.06
N ASN A 64 2.10 -1.00 -6.76
CA ASN A 64 1.62 -1.14 -8.13
C ASN A 64 0.08 -1.11 -8.18
N GLU A 65 -0.60 -1.78 -7.26
CA GLU A 65 -2.07 -1.76 -7.17
C GLU A 65 -2.60 -0.33 -7.05
N VAL A 66 -2.01 0.48 -6.15
CA VAL A 66 -2.34 1.91 -6.03
C VAL A 66 -2.05 2.64 -7.34
N ALA A 67 -0.85 2.51 -7.92
CA ALA A 67 -0.47 3.22 -9.14
C ALA A 67 -1.34 2.81 -10.36
N TYR A 68 -1.76 1.56 -10.46
CA TYR A 68 -2.69 1.10 -11.50
C TYR A 68 -4.09 1.64 -11.26
N ALA A 69 -4.60 1.60 -10.04
CA ALA A 69 -5.92 2.13 -9.72
C ALA A 69 -6.00 3.63 -10.01
N LEU A 70 -5.00 4.42 -9.58
CA LEU A 70 -4.94 5.85 -9.81
C LEU A 70 -4.71 6.23 -11.30
N SER A 71 -4.26 5.30 -12.13
CA SER A 71 -4.11 5.51 -13.59
C SER A 71 -5.33 5.08 -14.42
N ASP A 72 -6.41 4.64 -13.78
CA ASP A 72 -7.65 4.22 -14.42
C ASP A 72 -8.73 5.30 -14.21
N GLU A 73 -9.31 5.81 -15.28
CA GLU A 73 -10.36 6.85 -15.24
C GLU A 73 -11.60 6.42 -14.41
N ARG A 74 -11.79 5.11 -14.23
CA ARG A 74 -12.87 4.58 -13.37
C ARG A 74 -12.67 4.89 -11.88
N ALA A 75 -11.45 5.28 -11.47
CA ALA A 75 -11.17 5.74 -10.11
C ALA A 75 -11.80 7.10 -9.76
N GLY A 76 -12.39 7.79 -10.74
CA GLY A 76 -13.09 9.05 -10.50
C GLY A 76 -12.16 10.12 -9.93
N ASP A 77 -12.48 10.65 -8.75
CA ASP A 77 -11.70 11.72 -8.10
C ASP A 77 -10.27 11.30 -7.72
N LEU A 78 -9.99 9.98 -7.64
CA LEU A 78 -8.65 9.46 -7.38
C LEU A 78 -7.78 9.39 -8.64
N TYR A 79 -8.35 9.55 -9.84
CA TYR A 79 -7.62 9.45 -11.09
C TYR A 79 -6.52 10.51 -11.21
N VAL A 80 -5.36 10.08 -11.69
CA VAL A 80 -4.19 10.93 -11.95
C VAL A 80 -3.92 10.94 -13.46
N GLY A 81 -4.08 12.11 -14.09
CA GLY A 81 -4.05 12.27 -15.54
C GLY A 81 -3.16 13.39 -16.05
N GLU A 82 -3.39 13.78 -17.30
CA GLU A 82 -2.69 14.91 -17.92
C GLU A 82 -2.93 16.21 -17.13
N GLY A 83 -1.86 16.93 -16.81
CA GLY A 83 -1.90 18.14 -16.00
C GLY A 83 -1.64 17.90 -14.50
N ASP A 84 -1.82 16.67 -14.02
CA ASP A 84 -1.50 16.30 -12.65
C ASP A 84 -0.01 16.03 -12.45
N THR A 85 0.45 16.17 -11.21
CA THR A 85 1.83 15.89 -10.81
C THR A 85 1.85 14.82 -9.71
N VAL A 86 2.72 13.83 -9.88
CA VAL A 86 3.12 12.89 -8.83
C VAL A 86 4.46 13.34 -8.28
N VAL A 87 4.57 13.46 -6.95
CA VAL A 87 5.81 13.80 -6.25
C VAL A 87 6.31 12.60 -5.46
N ILE A 88 7.59 12.28 -5.64
CA ILE A 88 8.31 11.24 -4.88
C ILE A 88 9.54 11.86 -4.20
N THR A 89 10.46 11.02 -3.68
CA THR A 89 11.75 11.49 -3.17
C THR A 89 12.92 10.73 -3.79
N GLU A 90 14.13 11.29 -3.73
CA GLU A 90 15.35 10.58 -4.15
C GLU A 90 15.72 9.41 -3.24
N LEU A 91 15.08 9.27 -2.08
CA LEU A 91 15.32 8.19 -1.12
C LEU A 91 14.48 6.93 -1.38
N GLU A 92 13.66 6.91 -2.44
CA GLU A 92 12.72 5.82 -2.67
C GLU A 92 13.40 4.52 -3.05
N HIS A 93 12.90 3.44 -2.49
CA HIS A 93 13.14 2.11 -3.06
C HIS A 93 12.46 2.02 -4.44
N HIS A 94 13.03 1.25 -5.36
CA HIS A 94 12.48 1.09 -6.72
C HIS A 94 11.01 0.69 -6.74
N ALA A 95 10.53 -0.03 -5.72
CA ALA A 95 9.12 -0.39 -5.58
C ALA A 95 8.18 0.82 -5.40
N ASN A 96 8.70 1.95 -4.88
CA ASN A 96 7.96 3.21 -4.72
C ASN A 96 8.47 4.32 -5.66
N LEU A 97 9.22 3.97 -6.67
CA LEU A 97 9.68 4.86 -7.75
C LEU A 97 9.09 4.45 -9.10
N VAL A 98 9.37 3.21 -9.53
CA VAL A 98 9.04 2.73 -10.86
C VAL A 98 7.53 2.73 -11.14
N PRO A 99 6.64 2.32 -10.22
CA PRO A 99 5.19 2.37 -10.47
C PRO A 99 4.67 3.77 -10.78
N TRP A 100 5.26 4.81 -10.19
CA TRP A 100 4.90 6.21 -10.46
C TRP A 100 5.43 6.70 -11.80
N GLN A 101 6.63 6.28 -12.22
CA GLN A 101 7.14 6.53 -13.57
C GLN A 101 6.21 5.92 -14.62
N GLU A 102 5.78 4.67 -14.41
CA GLU A 102 4.86 3.96 -15.29
C GLU A 102 3.44 4.58 -15.30
N LEU A 103 2.95 5.05 -14.15
CA LEU A 103 1.69 5.80 -14.07
C LEU A 103 1.78 7.05 -14.94
N CYS A 104 2.79 7.88 -14.72
CA CYS A 104 2.98 9.13 -15.48
C CYS A 104 3.12 8.86 -16.98
N ALA A 105 3.86 7.80 -17.36
CA ALA A 105 4.00 7.41 -18.78
C ALA A 105 2.66 6.99 -19.41
N ARG A 106 1.76 6.34 -18.67
CA ARG A 106 0.44 5.91 -19.15
C ARG A 106 -0.57 7.05 -19.26
N THR A 107 -0.53 7.98 -18.31
CA THR A 107 -1.60 8.98 -18.13
C THR A 107 -1.24 10.38 -18.63
N GLY A 108 0.04 10.62 -18.91
CA GLY A 108 0.52 11.96 -19.27
C GLY A 108 0.78 12.88 -18.07
N ALA A 109 0.63 12.38 -16.83
CA ALA A 109 0.98 13.11 -15.61
C ALA A 109 2.50 13.39 -15.55
N THR A 110 2.88 14.38 -14.75
CA THR A 110 4.28 14.76 -14.56
C THR A 110 4.85 14.13 -13.29
N LEU A 111 6.09 13.63 -13.34
CA LEU A 111 6.82 13.17 -12.17
C LEU A 111 7.80 14.25 -11.70
N LYS A 112 7.73 14.62 -10.41
CA LYS A 112 8.69 15.49 -9.72
C LYS A 112 9.21 14.78 -8.47
N TRP A 113 10.28 15.29 -7.87
CA TRP A 113 10.82 14.70 -6.64
C TRP A 113 11.50 15.71 -5.74
N TYR A 114 11.45 15.45 -4.44
CA TYR A 114 12.32 16.09 -3.47
C TYR A 114 13.73 15.51 -3.58
N SER A 115 14.72 16.37 -3.58
CA SER A 115 16.13 15.97 -3.55
C SER A 115 16.54 15.43 -2.18
N MET A 116 17.70 14.82 -2.12
CA MET A 116 18.32 14.36 -0.88
C MET A 116 19.36 15.37 -0.40
N THR A 117 19.38 15.61 0.91
CA THR A 117 20.44 16.38 1.57
C THR A 117 21.76 15.58 1.64
N GLU A 118 22.90 16.25 1.91
CA GLU A 118 24.21 15.58 2.03
C GLU A 118 24.26 14.52 3.15
N ASP A 119 23.44 14.66 4.19
CA ASP A 119 23.32 13.70 5.29
C ASP A 119 22.27 12.61 5.05
N GLY A 120 21.72 12.52 3.83
CA GLY A 120 20.85 11.43 3.39
C GLY A 120 19.39 11.52 3.89
N ARG A 121 18.88 12.74 4.08
CA ARG A 121 17.48 13.02 4.41
C ARG A 121 16.76 13.64 3.22
N ILE A 122 15.44 13.72 3.28
CA ILE A 122 14.63 14.45 2.30
C ILE A 122 14.87 15.94 2.49
N ASP A 123 15.30 16.62 1.42
CA ASP A 123 15.42 18.08 1.39
C ASP A 123 14.05 18.69 1.06
N LEU A 124 13.33 19.08 2.11
CA LEU A 124 11.99 19.65 1.99
C LEU A 124 11.95 21.02 1.30
N ASP A 125 13.10 21.71 1.19
CA ASP A 125 13.20 23.01 0.53
C ASP A 125 13.55 22.89 -0.96
N SER A 126 13.88 21.69 -1.42
CA SER A 126 14.24 21.43 -2.83
C SER A 126 13.07 21.46 -3.80
N LEU A 127 11.83 21.34 -3.31
CA LEU A 127 10.61 21.37 -4.11
C LEU A 127 9.46 22.05 -3.34
N GLU A 128 8.80 22.99 -3.99
CA GLU A 128 7.53 23.56 -3.55
C GLU A 128 6.37 22.84 -4.24
N LEU A 129 5.36 22.44 -3.46
CA LEU A 129 4.16 21.81 -4.00
C LEU A 129 3.18 22.88 -4.48
N ASP A 130 2.55 22.63 -5.62
CA ASP A 130 1.52 23.48 -6.21
C ASP A 130 0.21 22.68 -6.42
N GLU A 131 -0.85 23.35 -6.86
CA GLU A 131 -2.19 22.78 -7.04
C GLU A 131 -2.25 21.65 -8.10
N SER A 132 -1.22 21.45 -8.92
CA SER A 132 -1.12 20.33 -9.85
C SER A 132 -0.77 19.02 -9.15
N VAL A 133 -0.23 19.07 -7.93
CA VAL A 133 0.19 17.88 -7.21
C VAL A 133 -1.01 17.07 -6.74
N LYS A 134 -1.14 15.86 -7.27
CA LYS A 134 -2.23 14.93 -6.97
C LYS A 134 -1.81 13.83 -5.99
N VAL A 135 -0.52 13.45 -6.03
CA VAL A 135 0.05 12.39 -5.19
C VAL A 135 1.40 12.81 -4.66
N VAL A 136 1.63 12.57 -3.36
CA VAL A 136 2.95 12.62 -2.72
C VAL A 136 3.25 11.23 -2.16
N ALA A 137 4.21 10.52 -2.78
CA ALA A 137 4.58 9.17 -2.37
C ALA A 137 6.01 9.16 -1.82
N PHE A 138 6.20 8.63 -0.60
CA PHE A 138 7.53 8.63 0.01
C PHE A 138 7.75 7.46 0.96
N THR A 139 9.03 7.13 1.19
CA THR A 139 9.43 6.13 2.17
C THR A 139 9.39 6.71 3.58
N HIS A 140 8.77 6.00 4.53
CA HIS A 140 8.75 6.39 5.94
C HIS A 140 10.14 6.31 6.57
N GLN A 141 10.89 5.26 6.23
CA GLN A 141 12.28 5.07 6.64
C GLN A 141 13.09 4.50 5.47
N SER A 142 14.19 5.16 5.12
CA SER A 142 15.05 4.72 4.02
C SER A 142 15.73 3.39 4.35
N ASN A 143 15.67 2.46 3.41
CA ASN A 143 16.40 1.18 3.51
C ASN A 143 17.92 1.33 3.27
N VAL A 144 18.37 2.48 2.77
CA VAL A 144 19.79 2.76 2.47
C VAL A 144 20.43 3.56 3.59
N THR A 145 19.87 4.72 3.92
CA THR A 145 20.43 5.65 4.90
C THR A 145 19.94 5.40 6.32
N GLY A 146 18.77 4.74 6.48
CA GLY A 146 18.08 4.59 7.76
C GLY A 146 17.38 5.88 8.23
N ALA A 147 17.45 6.97 7.45
CA ALA A 147 16.77 8.20 7.77
C ALA A 147 15.26 8.01 7.84
N VAL A 148 14.64 8.56 8.86
CA VAL A 148 13.18 8.62 9.03
C VAL A 148 12.69 9.94 8.46
N ALA A 149 11.65 9.87 7.62
CA ALA A 149 11.02 11.04 7.01
C ALA A 149 10.26 11.85 8.07
N ASP A 150 10.22 13.15 7.87
CA ASP A 150 9.30 14.05 8.60
C ASP A 150 7.90 13.91 7.99
N VAL A 151 7.17 12.85 8.44
CA VAL A 151 5.85 12.51 7.89
C VAL A 151 4.86 13.63 8.13
N ASP A 152 4.87 14.24 9.32
CA ASP A 152 3.93 15.30 9.68
C ASP A 152 4.07 16.50 8.73
N GLU A 153 5.30 16.89 8.43
CA GLU A 153 5.55 18.02 7.53
C GLU A 153 5.23 17.69 6.08
N LEU A 154 5.56 16.47 5.60
CA LEU A 154 5.21 16.03 4.24
C LEU A 154 3.69 15.92 4.05
N VAL A 155 2.98 15.34 5.02
CA VAL A 155 1.52 15.28 5.01
C VAL A 155 0.92 16.69 5.05
N ARG A 156 1.39 17.56 5.93
CA ARG A 156 0.93 18.95 6.00
C ARG A 156 1.08 19.68 4.66
N ARG A 157 2.22 19.51 3.98
CA ARG A 157 2.45 20.09 2.64
C ARG A 157 1.52 19.50 1.58
N ALA A 158 1.35 18.19 1.57
CA ALA A 158 0.45 17.50 0.66
C ALA A 158 -1.00 17.96 0.85
N ARG A 159 -1.48 18.03 2.09
CA ARG A 159 -2.84 18.50 2.41
C ARG A 159 -3.06 19.97 2.05
N ALA A 160 -2.03 20.81 2.09
CA ALA A 160 -2.15 22.22 1.68
C ALA A 160 -2.50 22.40 0.19
N VAL A 161 -2.26 21.38 -0.64
CA VAL A 161 -2.59 21.35 -2.08
C VAL A 161 -3.59 20.25 -2.44
N ASP A 162 -4.27 19.66 -1.45
CA ASP A 162 -5.26 18.58 -1.60
C ASP A 162 -4.71 17.30 -2.27
N ALA A 163 -3.43 17.00 -2.05
CA ALA A 163 -2.79 15.83 -2.61
C ALA A 163 -2.97 14.59 -1.71
N MET A 164 -3.11 13.41 -2.34
CA MET A 164 -3.08 12.11 -1.68
C MET A 164 -1.66 11.77 -1.22
N VAL A 165 -1.56 11.08 -0.09
CA VAL A 165 -0.28 10.64 0.49
C VAL A 165 -0.17 9.13 0.47
N VAL A 166 0.90 8.63 -0.14
CA VAL A 166 1.23 7.20 -0.23
C VAL A 166 2.53 6.92 0.54
N LEU A 167 2.46 6.07 1.56
CA LEU A 167 3.58 5.79 2.45
C LEU A 167 4.15 4.38 2.22
N ASP A 168 5.39 4.27 1.78
CA ASP A 168 6.15 3.01 1.85
C ASP A 168 6.69 2.83 3.27
N ALA A 169 6.01 1.98 4.03
CA ALA A 169 6.32 1.68 5.42
C ALA A 169 7.12 0.37 5.61
N CYS A 170 7.76 -0.14 4.55
CA CYS A 170 8.51 -1.40 4.57
C CYS A 170 9.59 -1.47 5.65
N GLN A 171 10.22 -0.35 5.96
CA GLN A 171 11.28 -0.31 6.97
C GLN A 171 10.79 0.22 8.33
N SER A 172 9.74 1.00 8.36
CA SER A 172 9.21 1.56 9.60
C SER A 172 8.39 0.55 10.40
N VAL A 173 7.42 -0.11 9.76
CA VAL A 173 6.52 -1.07 10.43
C VAL A 173 7.27 -2.17 11.20
N PRO A 174 8.39 -2.76 10.70
CA PRO A 174 9.18 -3.71 11.47
C PRO A 174 9.98 -3.12 12.64
N HIS A 175 10.24 -1.80 12.67
CA HIS A 175 11.27 -1.22 13.54
C HIS A 175 10.74 -0.19 14.53
N MET A 176 9.55 0.39 14.29
CA MET A 176 8.94 1.40 15.17
C MET A 176 7.42 1.28 15.17
N PRO A 177 6.72 1.80 16.19
CA PRO A 177 5.26 1.90 16.16
C PRO A 177 4.80 2.73 14.97
N VAL A 178 3.77 2.22 14.27
CA VAL A 178 3.12 2.90 13.15
C VAL A 178 1.62 2.83 13.39
N ASP A 179 0.97 3.97 13.49
CA ASP A 179 -0.49 4.09 13.61
C ASP A 179 -1.02 4.92 12.43
N VAL A 180 -1.80 4.28 11.57
CA VAL A 180 -2.32 4.92 10.34
C VAL A 180 -3.31 6.04 10.62
N ARG A 181 -3.94 6.04 11.81
CA ARG A 181 -4.86 7.11 12.23
C ARG A 181 -4.12 8.38 12.63
N GLU A 182 -2.93 8.22 13.23
CA GLU A 182 -2.08 9.34 13.64
C GLU A 182 -1.33 9.95 12.45
N LEU A 183 -0.90 9.12 11.47
CA LEU A 183 -0.12 9.56 10.33
C LEU A 183 -0.91 10.36 9.28
N ASP A 184 -2.25 10.27 9.26
CA ASP A 184 -3.13 10.91 8.28
C ASP A 184 -2.70 10.73 6.81
N VAL A 185 -2.18 9.56 6.47
CA VAL A 185 -1.87 9.16 5.09
C VAL A 185 -3.11 8.52 4.42
N ASP A 186 -3.12 8.42 3.09
CA ASP A 186 -4.23 7.81 2.34
C ASP A 186 -3.97 6.34 2.03
N PHE A 187 -2.70 5.99 1.80
CA PHE A 187 -2.25 4.63 1.52
C PHE A 187 -0.97 4.31 2.30
N LEU A 188 -0.86 3.08 2.76
CA LEU A 188 0.35 2.57 3.40
C LEU A 188 0.63 1.15 2.93
N ALA A 189 1.89 0.86 2.58
CA ALA A 189 2.30 -0.46 2.10
C ALA A 189 3.50 -1.01 2.88
N PHE A 190 3.49 -2.32 3.17
CA PHE A 190 4.65 -3.01 3.75
C PHE A 190 4.68 -4.49 3.40
N SER A 191 5.83 -5.14 3.64
CA SER A 191 6.09 -6.53 3.28
C SER A 191 6.35 -7.40 4.51
N GLY A 192 5.65 -8.54 4.60
CA GLY A 192 5.76 -9.46 5.74
C GLY A 192 7.16 -10.06 5.92
N HIS A 193 7.93 -10.29 4.84
CA HIS A 193 9.29 -10.85 4.95
C HIS A 193 10.28 -9.92 5.66
N LYS A 194 9.99 -8.62 5.77
CA LYS A 194 10.77 -7.65 6.55
C LYS A 194 10.38 -7.62 8.03
N MET A 195 9.23 -8.21 8.37
CA MET A 195 8.70 -8.36 9.74
C MET A 195 8.83 -9.80 10.27
N LEU A 196 9.85 -10.53 9.88
CA LEU A 196 10.07 -11.93 10.26
C LEU A 196 9.05 -12.92 9.66
N GLY A 197 8.08 -12.44 8.88
CA GLY A 197 7.08 -13.25 8.20
C GLY A 197 7.59 -13.99 6.96
N PRO A 198 6.77 -14.82 6.31
CA PRO A 198 7.13 -15.49 5.06
C PRO A 198 7.26 -14.50 3.89
N THR A 199 7.91 -14.93 2.82
CA THR A 199 7.80 -14.28 1.50
C THR A 199 6.43 -14.57 0.90
N GLY A 200 5.97 -13.72 0.00
CA GLY A 200 4.69 -13.92 -0.68
C GLY A 200 3.50 -13.34 0.10
N ILE A 201 3.75 -12.55 1.16
CA ILE A 201 2.75 -11.77 1.87
C ILE A 201 3.20 -10.33 2.04
N GLY A 202 2.31 -9.41 1.75
CA GLY A 202 2.40 -7.98 1.98
C GLY A 202 1.04 -7.40 2.31
N VAL A 203 1.02 -6.13 2.60
CA VAL A 203 -0.17 -5.40 3.02
C VAL A 203 -0.25 -4.09 2.26
N LEU A 204 -1.43 -3.79 1.76
CA LEU A 204 -1.91 -2.46 1.44
C LEU A 204 -2.95 -2.08 2.48
N TRP A 205 -2.76 -0.92 3.10
CA TRP A 205 -3.78 -0.26 3.88
C TRP A 205 -4.26 1.00 3.15
N ALA A 206 -5.55 1.21 3.15
CA ALA A 206 -6.18 2.50 2.87
C ALA A 206 -7.54 2.55 3.56
N LYS A 207 -8.10 3.75 3.76
CA LYS A 207 -9.46 3.91 4.28
C LYS A 207 -10.45 3.12 3.43
N ASN A 208 -11.43 2.48 4.05
CA ASN A 208 -12.40 1.63 3.36
C ASN A 208 -13.08 2.33 2.18
N ALA A 209 -13.44 3.62 2.33
CA ALA A 209 -14.02 4.40 1.25
C ALA A 209 -13.08 4.57 0.05
N THR A 210 -11.78 4.70 0.29
CA THR A 210 -10.75 4.80 -0.74
C THR A 210 -10.56 3.47 -1.47
N LEU A 211 -10.48 2.35 -0.72
CA LEU A 211 -10.38 1.00 -1.32
C LEU A 211 -11.59 0.70 -2.22
N ASN A 212 -12.79 1.07 -1.78
CA ASN A 212 -14.02 0.86 -2.56
C ASN A 212 -14.11 1.75 -3.81
N ALA A 213 -13.41 2.87 -3.85
CA ALA A 213 -13.34 3.75 -5.03
C ALA A 213 -12.28 3.29 -6.05
N MET A 214 -11.34 2.43 -5.64
CA MET A 214 -10.33 1.91 -6.54
C MET A 214 -10.91 0.88 -7.51
N PRO A 215 -10.65 0.98 -8.81
CA PRO A 215 -10.90 -0.11 -9.74
C PRO A 215 -10.10 -1.36 -9.35
N PRO A 216 -10.62 -2.58 -9.62
CA PRO A 216 -9.92 -3.80 -9.27
C PRO A 216 -8.61 -3.93 -10.06
N PHE A 217 -7.51 -4.19 -9.35
CA PHE A 217 -6.18 -4.41 -9.94
C PHE A 217 -6.11 -5.76 -10.68
N LEU A 218 -6.58 -6.83 -10.04
CA LEU A 218 -6.69 -8.15 -10.63
C LEU A 218 -8.15 -8.48 -10.89
N THR A 219 -8.47 -8.84 -12.13
CA THR A 219 -9.82 -9.21 -12.53
C THR A 219 -9.96 -10.73 -12.62
N GLY A 220 -11.16 -11.24 -12.32
CA GLY A 220 -11.46 -12.66 -12.35
C GLY A 220 -12.33 -13.12 -11.19
N GLY A 221 -11.99 -14.23 -10.56
CA GLY A 221 -12.75 -14.75 -9.43
C GLY A 221 -12.66 -13.86 -8.19
N SER A 222 -13.70 -13.86 -7.36
CA SER A 222 -13.80 -13.16 -6.05
C SER A 222 -13.93 -11.64 -6.09
N MET A 223 -14.02 -11.01 -7.27
CA MET A 223 -14.22 -9.55 -7.39
C MET A 223 -15.54 -9.19 -8.10
N ILE A 224 -16.37 -10.15 -8.41
CA ILE A 224 -17.57 -9.99 -9.20
C ILE A 224 -18.82 -10.41 -8.42
N GLU A 225 -19.90 -9.63 -8.52
CA GLU A 225 -21.23 -10.00 -8.00
C GLU A 225 -22.06 -10.71 -9.06
N VAL A 226 -22.01 -10.23 -10.28
CA VAL A 226 -22.76 -10.78 -11.42
C VAL A 226 -21.87 -10.84 -12.64
N VAL A 227 -21.84 -11.99 -13.33
CA VAL A 227 -21.11 -12.16 -14.60
C VAL A 227 -22.09 -12.47 -15.70
N LYS A 228 -21.98 -11.73 -16.81
CA LYS A 228 -22.60 -12.06 -18.12
C LYS A 228 -21.49 -12.23 -19.15
N MET A 229 -21.84 -12.64 -20.34
CA MET A 229 -20.86 -12.84 -21.42
C MET A 229 -20.24 -11.51 -21.92
N ASP A 230 -20.93 -10.40 -21.71
CA ASP A 230 -20.61 -9.07 -22.21
C ASP A 230 -20.37 -8.02 -21.11
N SER A 231 -20.56 -8.41 -19.82
CA SER A 231 -20.44 -7.47 -18.70
C SER A 231 -20.20 -8.16 -17.36
N THR A 232 -19.62 -7.43 -16.41
CA THR A 232 -19.44 -7.82 -15.00
C THR A 232 -19.94 -6.70 -14.10
#